data_4a128fca314e1d5f863433fc96dba9aa
#
_entry.id   4a128fca314e1d5f863433fc96dba9aa
#
_cell.length_a   1.000
_cell.length_b   1.000
_cell.length_c   1.000
_cell.angle_alpha   90.00
_cell.angle_beta   90.00
_cell.angle_gamma   90.00
#
_symmetry.space_group_name_H-M   'P 1'
#
loop_
_entity.id
_entity.type
_entity.pdbx_description
1 polymer ?
#
loop_
_entity_poly.entity_id
_entity_poly.type
_entity_poly.pdbx_seq_one_letter_code
_entity_poly.pdbx_strand_id
1 'polypeptide(L)'
;TTLRAQGLSLEAAIALARDEVAAPGSPFVHAASVAVGVPRLVVTKRTLVAISRAIEDEIALRLRGGVVVGFFQRERFFRQSAQRWADLASAADACFAFADFRRARAGAVCELPLPSASEARRDWAIVAASGEFAVLLCGRELAAAPRLQGDQRRRFEAFWTTEAGAIKAALASARRIANTVADGERREALAPLDEVLESGRVAPPSLAALVSLCNRMVLYAGEGLPKEIASI
;
A
#
# COMPACT_ATOMS: atom_id res chain seq x y z
N THR A 1 26.93 0.40 18.40
CA THR A 1 26.94 1.89 18.36
C THR A 1 26.05 2.45 17.24
N THR A 2 25.65 1.64 16.28
CA THR A 2 24.92 2.06 15.06
C THR A 2 23.38 2.12 15.25
N LEU A 3 22.82 1.43 16.22
CA LEU A 3 21.36 1.33 16.45
C LEU A 3 20.74 2.58 17.10
N ARG A 4 21.51 3.38 17.83
CA ARG A 4 21.03 4.63 18.44
C ARG A 4 20.83 5.77 17.43
N ALA A 5 21.43 5.69 16.26
CA ALA A 5 21.33 6.73 15.23
C ALA A 5 20.00 6.75 14.47
N GLN A 6 19.15 5.72 14.61
CA GLN A 6 17.88 5.60 13.89
C GLN A 6 16.63 5.87 14.74
N GLY A 7 16.78 6.29 16.00
CA GLY A 7 15.64 6.65 16.87
C GLY A 7 14.73 5.48 17.25
N LEU A 8 15.11 4.25 16.95
CA LEU A 8 14.37 3.04 17.34
C LEU A 8 14.71 2.66 18.78
N SER A 9 13.69 2.38 19.60
CA SER A 9 13.91 1.74 20.90
C SER A 9 14.53 0.35 20.70
N LEU A 10 15.30 -0.13 21.69
CA LEU A 10 15.87 -1.48 21.65
C LEU A 10 14.78 -2.54 21.46
N GLU A 11 13.59 -2.34 22.03
CA GLU A 11 12.43 -3.22 21.88
C GLU A 11 11.88 -3.22 20.45
N ALA A 12 11.82 -2.05 19.78
CA ALA A 12 11.44 -1.96 18.39
C ALA A 12 12.46 -2.61 17.45
N ALA A 13 13.76 -2.48 17.77
CA ALA A 13 14.83 -3.15 17.02
C ALA A 13 14.82 -4.67 17.23
N ILE A 14 14.51 -5.15 18.43
CA ILE A 14 14.35 -6.59 18.75
C ILE A 14 13.08 -7.14 18.09
N ALA A 15 11.98 -6.38 18.06
CA ALA A 15 10.77 -6.76 17.38
C ALA A 15 10.98 -6.88 15.86
N LEU A 16 11.68 -5.92 15.24
CA LEU A 16 12.09 -5.97 13.84
C LEU A 16 12.99 -7.17 13.53
N ALA A 17 13.97 -7.45 14.38
CA ALA A 17 14.88 -8.59 14.22
C ALA A 17 14.18 -9.94 14.43
N ARG A 18 13.16 -10.02 15.30
CA ARG A 18 12.33 -11.21 15.47
C ARG A 18 11.38 -11.42 14.30
N ASP A 19 10.92 -10.35 13.66
CA ASP A 19 10.07 -10.40 12.46
C ASP A 19 10.82 -10.83 11.19
N GLU A 20 12.15 -10.74 11.15
CA GLU A 20 12.95 -11.28 10.03
C GLU A 20 12.86 -12.80 9.89
N VAL A 21 12.45 -13.51 10.95
CA VAL A 21 12.30 -14.98 10.97
C VAL A 21 10.82 -15.40 10.91
N ALA A 22 9.87 -14.48 11.07
CA ALA A 22 8.44 -14.76 11.07
C ALA A 22 7.86 -14.80 9.65
N ALA A 23 6.73 -15.51 9.49
CA ALA A 23 5.95 -15.56 8.24
C ALA A 23 5.73 -14.17 7.64
N PRO A 24 5.64 -14.02 6.29
CA PRO A 24 5.51 -12.73 5.63
C PRO A 24 4.35 -11.93 6.23
N GLY A 25 4.69 -10.88 6.95
CA GLY A 25 3.75 -10.13 7.77
C GLY A 25 2.90 -9.16 6.96
N SER A 26 1.97 -8.52 7.64
CA SER A 26 1.04 -7.53 7.11
C SER A 26 1.72 -6.19 6.85
N PRO A 27 1.56 -5.59 5.66
CA PRO A 27 1.99 -4.20 5.39
C PRO A 27 1.41 -3.21 6.40
N PHE A 28 0.14 -3.39 6.78
CA PHE A 28 -0.51 -2.55 7.79
C PHE A 28 0.20 -2.63 9.13
N VAL A 29 0.48 -3.85 9.64
CA VAL A 29 1.12 -4.02 10.94
C VAL A 29 2.52 -3.42 10.96
N HIS A 30 3.34 -3.71 9.94
CA HIS A 30 4.71 -3.20 9.88
C HIS A 30 4.76 -1.67 9.73
N ALA A 31 3.96 -1.11 8.84
CA ALA A 31 3.90 0.35 8.69
C ALA A 31 3.37 1.03 9.97
N ALA A 32 2.36 0.45 10.60
CA ALA A 32 1.77 0.99 11.82
C ALA A 32 2.71 0.95 13.03
N SER A 33 3.65 0.00 13.08
CA SER A 33 4.66 -0.08 14.15
C SER A 33 5.72 1.03 14.05
N VAL A 34 5.91 1.59 12.87
CA VAL A 34 6.89 2.66 12.59
C VAL A 34 6.23 4.04 12.56
N ALA A 35 4.99 4.14 12.10
CA ALA A 35 4.22 5.40 11.99
C ALA A 35 3.74 5.88 13.38
N VAL A 36 4.68 6.17 14.27
CA VAL A 36 4.39 6.64 15.63
C VAL A 36 3.83 8.05 15.57
N GLY A 37 2.64 8.25 16.16
CA GLY A 37 1.97 9.56 16.16
C GLY A 37 1.06 9.83 14.97
N VAL A 38 1.03 8.97 13.96
CA VAL A 38 0.05 9.07 12.86
C VAL A 38 -1.31 8.60 13.35
N PRO A 39 -2.36 9.46 13.32
CA PRO A 39 -3.69 9.09 13.78
C PRO A 39 -4.27 7.94 12.98
N ARG A 40 -4.84 6.96 13.67
CA ARG A 40 -5.59 5.86 13.06
C ARG A 40 -7.09 6.17 13.11
N LEU A 41 -7.75 5.93 12.00
CA LEU A 41 -9.16 6.22 11.81
C LEU A 41 -9.93 4.92 11.57
N VAL A 42 -11.16 4.85 12.08
CA VAL A 42 -12.06 3.77 11.71
C VAL A 42 -13.01 4.27 10.64
N VAL A 43 -12.83 3.80 9.42
CA VAL A 43 -13.57 4.26 8.24
C VAL A 43 -14.40 3.15 7.60
N THR A 44 -15.39 3.53 6.80
CA THR A 44 -16.14 2.57 5.96
C THR A 44 -15.33 2.23 4.70
N LYS A 45 -15.66 1.11 4.05
CA LYS A 45 -15.09 0.78 2.73
C LYS A 45 -15.29 1.91 1.73
N ARG A 46 -16.46 2.55 1.70
CA ARG A 46 -16.76 3.69 0.81
C ARG A 46 -15.75 4.83 1.01
N THR A 47 -15.51 5.22 2.25
CA THR A 47 -14.52 6.27 2.59
C THR A 47 -13.11 5.84 2.21
N LEU A 48 -12.74 4.59 2.47
CA LEU A 48 -11.41 4.07 2.11
C LEU A 48 -11.19 4.08 0.60
N VAL A 49 -12.20 3.71 -0.20
CA VAL A 49 -12.16 3.80 -1.67
C VAL A 49 -11.99 5.25 -2.13
N ALA A 50 -12.70 6.20 -1.53
CA ALA A 50 -12.57 7.62 -1.86
C ALA A 50 -11.14 8.14 -1.60
N ILE A 51 -10.56 7.82 -0.45
CA ILE A 51 -9.17 8.15 -0.11
C ILE A 51 -8.20 7.47 -1.09
N SER A 52 -8.42 6.19 -1.41
CA SER A 52 -7.60 5.45 -2.39
C SER A 52 -7.58 6.15 -3.74
N ARG A 53 -8.75 6.58 -4.24
CA ARG A 53 -8.86 7.29 -5.52
C ARG A 53 -8.13 8.62 -5.53
N ALA A 54 -8.23 9.39 -4.45
CA ALA A 54 -7.49 10.65 -4.31
C ALA A 54 -5.97 10.42 -4.37
N ILE A 55 -5.48 9.37 -3.71
CA ILE A 55 -4.05 8.99 -3.73
C ILE A 55 -3.63 8.52 -5.12
N GLU A 56 -4.41 7.66 -5.77
CA GLU A 56 -4.14 7.18 -7.12
C GLU A 56 -4.06 8.34 -8.13
N ASP A 57 -4.91 9.36 -8.01
CA ASP A 57 -4.85 10.56 -8.86
C ASP A 57 -3.56 11.36 -8.64
N GLU A 58 -3.11 11.52 -7.40
CA GLU A 58 -1.85 12.20 -7.12
C GLU A 58 -0.65 11.38 -7.58
N ILE A 59 -0.69 10.05 -7.48
CA ILE A 59 0.33 9.16 -8.04
C ILE A 59 0.42 9.37 -9.56
N ALA A 60 -0.72 9.31 -10.28
CA ALA A 60 -0.76 9.49 -11.73
C ALA A 60 -0.19 10.85 -12.17
N LEU A 61 -0.45 11.89 -11.39
CA LEU A 61 0.01 13.25 -11.71
C LEU A 61 1.50 13.45 -11.40
N ARG A 62 2.03 12.86 -10.34
CA ARG A 62 3.32 13.26 -9.75
C ARG A 62 4.39 12.20 -9.74
N LEU A 63 4.02 10.92 -9.73
CA LEU A 63 5.03 9.87 -9.71
C LEU A 63 5.81 9.88 -11.02
N ARG A 64 7.12 9.80 -10.91
CA ARG A 64 8.04 9.61 -12.04
C ARG A 64 9.07 8.58 -11.62
N GLY A 65 8.99 7.41 -12.26
CA GLY A 65 9.81 6.26 -11.85
C GLY A 65 9.42 5.70 -10.47
N GLY A 66 10.28 4.88 -9.90
CA GLY A 66 10.04 4.23 -8.61
C GLY A 66 8.99 3.13 -8.67
N VAL A 67 8.27 2.89 -7.58
CA VAL A 67 7.37 1.74 -7.47
C VAL A 67 5.98 2.12 -7.00
N VAL A 68 4.98 1.36 -7.49
CA VAL A 68 3.60 1.37 -6.97
C VAL A 68 3.23 -0.04 -6.53
N VAL A 69 2.71 -0.16 -5.31
CA VAL A 69 2.30 -1.45 -4.73
C VAL A 69 0.88 -1.35 -4.18
N GLY A 70 0.04 -2.31 -4.53
CA GLY A 70 -1.34 -2.39 -4.05
C GLY A 70 -1.70 -3.71 -3.40
N PHE A 71 -2.47 -3.66 -2.32
CA PHE A 71 -3.07 -4.82 -1.65
C PHE A 71 -4.58 -4.75 -1.76
N PHE A 72 -5.19 -5.69 -2.48
CA PHE A 72 -6.60 -5.67 -2.86
C PHE A 72 -7.47 -6.67 -2.11
N GLN A 73 -6.91 -7.48 -1.21
CA GLN A 73 -7.60 -8.57 -0.52
C GLN A 73 -8.12 -9.66 -1.47
N ARG A 74 -8.89 -9.29 -2.52
CA ARG A 74 -9.52 -10.18 -3.49
C ARG A 74 -9.19 -9.80 -4.92
N GLU A 75 -8.97 -10.79 -5.79
CA GLU A 75 -8.75 -10.58 -7.22
C GLU A 75 -9.86 -9.73 -7.86
N ARG A 76 -11.13 -9.99 -7.52
CA ARG A 76 -12.27 -9.24 -8.07
C ARG A 76 -12.16 -7.73 -7.82
N PHE A 77 -11.59 -7.29 -6.69
CA PHE A 77 -11.41 -5.87 -6.39
C PHE A 77 -10.30 -5.24 -7.23
N PHE A 78 -9.23 -5.98 -7.47
CA PHE A 78 -8.20 -5.56 -8.42
C PHE A 78 -8.77 -5.46 -9.85
N ARG A 79 -9.52 -6.48 -10.31
CA ARG A 79 -10.09 -6.47 -11.67
C ARG A 79 -10.97 -5.25 -11.94
N GLN A 80 -11.71 -4.77 -10.95
CA GLN A 80 -12.49 -3.54 -11.04
C GLN A 80 -11.63 -2.27 -11.22
N SER A 81 -10.36 -2.31 -10.86
CA SER A 81 -9.43 -1.18 -10.94
C SER A 81 -8.30 -1.43 -11.94
N ALA A 82 -8.30 -2.55 -12.66
CA ALA A 82 -7.17 -3.02 -13.45
C ALA A 82 -6.69 -2.00 -14.50
N GLN A 83 -7.63 -1.37 -15.23
CA GLN A 83 -7.27 -0.35 -16.23
C GLN A 83 -6.54 0.83 -15.58
N ARG A 84 -7.09 1.35 -14.49
CA ARG A 84 -6.48 2.46 -13.75
C ARG A 84 -5.09 2.12 -13.22
N TRP A 85 -4.90 0.88 -12.75
CA TRP A 85 -3.59 0.43 -12.29
C TRP A 85 -2.61 0.22 -13.43
N ALA A 86 -3.07 -0.15 -14.63
CA ALA A 86 -2.25 -0.15 -15.83
C ALA A 86 -1.80 1.28 -16.21
N ASP A 87 -2.67 2.27 -16.02
CA ASP A 87 -2.31 3.68 -16.23
C ASP A 87 -1.27 4.15 -15.21
N LEU A 88 -1.40 3.78 -13.92
CA LEU A 88 -0.40 4.05 -12.89
C LEU A 88 0.95 3.39 -13.19
N ALA A 89 0.93 2.17 -13.72
CA ALA A 89 2.13 1.45 -14.09
C ALA A 89 2.95 2.16 -15.18
N SER A 90 2.32 2.97 -16.03
CA SER A 90 3.02 3.76 -17.05
C SER A 90 3.89 4.89 -16.47
N ALA A 91 3.65 5.29 -15.23
CA ALA A 91 4.38 6.35 -14.55
C ALA A 91 5.48 5.81 -13.59
N ALA A 92 5.49 4.51 -13.34
CA ALA A 92 6.39 3.82 -12.41
C ALA A 92 7.40 2.92 -13.15
N ASP A 93 8.54 2.65 -12.53
CA ASP A 93 9.50 1.64 -13.03
C ASP A 93 8.95 0.22 -12.80
N ALA A 94 8.15 0.02 -11.74
CA ALA A 94 7.43 -1.22 -11.51
C ALA A 94 6.12 -1.00 -10.73
N CYS A 95 5.12 -1.81 -11.07
CA CYS A 95 3.81 -1.79 -10.42
C CYS A 95 3.40 -3.21 -10.02
N PHE A 96 3.00 -3.39 -8.75
CA PHE A 96 2.65 -4.68 -8.17
C PHE A 96 1.25 -4.66 -7.57
N ALA A 97 0.48 -5.71 -7.83
CA ALA A 97 -0.80 -5.95 -7.19
C ALA A 97 -0.78 -7.27 -6.43
N PHE A 98 -1.16 -7.22 -5.15
CA PHE A 98 -1.31 -8.39 -4.30
C PHE A 98 -2.79 -8.64 -4.02
N ALA A 99 -3.26 -9.85 -4.30
CA ALA A 99 -4.62 -10.29 -4.01
C ALA A 99 -4.67 -11.83 -3.87
N ASP A 100 -5.86 -12.39 -3.69
CA ASP A 100 -6.05 -13.85 -3.69
C ASP A 100 -5.99 -14.45 -5.11
N PHE A 101 -5.04 -14.00 -5.92
CA PHE A 101 -4.79 -14.55 -7.26
C PHE A 101 -4.49 -16.04 -7.18
N ARG A 102 -4.90 -16.79 -8.18
CA ARG A 102 -4.58 -18.23 -8.27
C ARG A 102 -3.11 -18.50 -8.58
N ARG A 103 -2.45 -17.59 -9.31
CA ARG A 103 -1.04 -17.66 -9.72
C ARG A 103 -0.49 -16.25 -9.96
N ALA A 104 0.82 -16.12 -9.88
CA ALA A 104 1.51 -14.92 -10.29
C ALA A 104 1.41 -14.70 -11.82
N ARG A 105 1.33 -13.43 -12.25
CA ARG A 105 1.33 -13.03 -13.66
C ARG A 105 2.21 -11.81 -13.85
N ALA A 106 3.11 -11.88 -14.83
CA ALA A 106 3.85 -10.72 -15.31
C ALA A 106 2.96 -9.88 -16.23
N GLY A 107 3.19 -8.57 -16.26
CA GLY A 107 2.47 -7.61 -17.10
C GLY A 107 2.84 -6.19 -16.70
N ALA A 108 2.16 -5.18 -17.25
CA ALA A 108 2.34 -3.79 -16.82
C ALA A 108 2.15 -3.66 -15.29
N VAL A 109 1.17 -4.37 -14.75
CA VAL A 109 1.05 -4.63 -13.31
C VAL A 109 1.42 -6.08 -13.05
N CYS A 110 2.45 -6.31 -12.25
CA CYS A 110 2.84 -7.66 -11.81
C CYS A 110 1.86 -8.15 -10.73
N GLU A 111 1.07 -9.18 -11.05
CA GLU A 111 0.08 -9.76 -10.15
C GLU A 111 0.74 -10.84 -9.29
N LEU A 112 0.70 -10.69 -7.98
CA LEU A 112 1.32 -11.60 -7.03
C LEU A 112 0.27 -12.17 -6.06
N PRO A 113 0.16 -13.51 -5.92
CA PRO A 113 -0.81 -14.12 -5.04
C PRO A 113 -0.48 -13.86 -3.56
N LEU A 114 -1.48 -13.58 -2.75
CA LEU A 114 -1.36 -13.61 -1.30
C LEU A 114 -1.48 -15.05 -0.80
N PRO A 115 -0.48 -15.58 -0.07
CA PRO A 115 -0.59 -16.89 0.56
C PRO A 115 -1.86 -17.01 1.41
N SER A 116 -2.47 -18.19 1.47
CA SER A 116 -3.74 -18.40 2.19
C SER A 116 -3.66 -18.06 3.67
N ALA A 117 -2.51 -18.31 4.29
CA ALA A 117 -2.23 -18.00 5.69
C ALA A 117 -1.74 -16.56 5.93
N SER A 118 -1.56 -15.74 4.87
CA SER A 118 -1.01 -14.39 5.02
C SER A 118 -2.01 -13.47 5.73
N GLU A 119 -1.53 -12.78 6.76
CA GLU A 119 -2.30 -11.71 7.42
C GLU A 119 -2.64 -10.55 6.49
N ALA A 120 -1.80 -10.31 5.45
CA ALA A 120 -2.03 -9.28 4.44
C ALA A 120 -3.35 -9.47 3.65
N ARG A 121 -4.00 -10.64 3.73
CA ARG A 121 -5.33 -10.86 3.14
C ARG A 121 -6.44 -10.00 3.76
N ARG A 122 -6.19 -9.41 4.91
CA ARG A 122 -7.09 -8.45 5.58
C ARG A 122 -6.72 -7.01 5.30
N ASP A 123 -5.57 -6.78 4.67
CA ASP A 123 -5.06 -5.45 4.44
C ASP A 123 -5.56 -4.87 3.10
N TRP A 124 -5.78 -3.58 3.12
CA TRP A 124 -5.95 -2.72 1.97
C TRP A 124 -4.81 -1.72 1.99
N ALA A 125 -3.93 -1.73 1.02
CA ALA A 125 -2.84 -0.77 1.00
C ALA A 125 -2.56 -0.27 -0.41
N ILE A 126 -2.14 0.99 -0.49
CA ILE A 126 -1.55 1.62 -1.67
C ILE A 126 -0.26 2.28 -1.21
N VAL A 127 0.84 1.90 -1.81
CA VAL A 127 2.15 2.47 -1.56
C VAL A 127 2.71 2.97 -2.88
N ALA A 128 3.15 4.21 -2.93
CA ALA A 128 3.97 4.72 -4.02
C ALA A 128 5.25 5.32 -3.44
N ALA A 129 6.39 5.08 -4.08
CA ALA A 129 7.66 5.62 -3.64
C ALA A 129 8.61 5.87 -4.81
N SER A 130 9.11 7.09 -4.88
CA SER A 130 10.16 7.54 -5.79
C SER A 130 11.06 8.57 -5.11
N GLY A 131 12.06 9.07 -5.85
CA GLY A 131 12.93 10.16 -5.38
C GLY A 131 12.25 11.53 -5.27
N GLU A 132 11.00 11.68 -5.72
CA GLU A 132 10.28 12.96 -5.76
C GLU A 132 8.91 12.93 -5.07
N PHE A 133 8.32 11.74 -4.94
CA PHE A 133 6.98 11.58 -4.38
C PHE A 133 6.82 10.23 -3.70
N ALA A 134 6.36 10.25 -2.44
CA ALA A 134 6.05 9.01 -1.74
C ALA A 134 4.80 9.18 -0.85
N VAL A 135 3.95 8.17 -0.85
CA VAL A 135 2.72 8.13 -0.05
C VAL A 135 2.34 6.69 0.29
N LEU A 136 1.77 6.51 1.46
CA LEU A 136 1.21 5.26 1.94
C LEU A 136 -0.22 5.47 2.41
N LEU A 137 -1.14 4.66 1.94
CA LEU A 137 -2.41 4.37 2.59
C LEU A 137 -2.38 2.93 3.06
N CYS A 138 -2.68 2.70 4.32
CA CYS A 138 -2.92 1.37 4.87
C CYS A 138 -4.27 1.30 5.57
N GLY A 139 -4.98 0.20 5.36
CA GLY A 139 -6.21 -0.14 6.06
C GLY A 139 -6.24 -1.63 6.38
N ARG A 140 -6.70 -1.99 7.58
CA ARG A 140 -6.95 -3.38 7.98
C ARG A 140 -8.43 -3.57 8.27
N GLU A 141 -9.02 -4.57 7.64
CA GLU A 141 -10.42 -4.89 7.88
C GLU A 141 -10.65 -5.33 9.32
N LEU A 142 -11.59 -4.66 9.97
CA LEU A 142 -12.06 -5.03 11.29
C LEU A 142 -13.00 -6.23 11.19
N ALA A 143 -12.95 -7.13 12.19
CA ALA A 143 -13.89 -8.25 12.26
C ALA A 143 -15.33 -7.74 12.22
N ALA A 144 -16.10 -8.21 11.25
CA ALA A 144 -17.50 -7.80 11.13
C ALA A 144 -18.33 -8.36 12.29
N ALA A 145 -19.17 -7.51 12.89
CA ALA A 145 -20.31 -8.01 13.66
C ALA A 145 -21.25 -8.78 12.69
N PRO A 146 -21.69 -9.99 13.01
CA PRO A 146 -22.17 -11.00 12.05
C PRO A 146 -23.42 -10.69 11.22
N ARG A 147 -24.11 -9.57 11.35
CA ARG A 147 -25.49 -9.47 10.86
C ARG A 147 -25.97 -8.25 10.07
N LEU A 148 -25.14 -7.25 9.72
CA LEU A 148 -25.76 -6.00 9.26
C LEU A 148 -25.14 -5.29 8.04
N GLN A 149 -24.20 -5.86 7.25
CA GLN A 149 -23.48 -4.95 6.37
C GLN A 149 -23.31 -5.46 4.94
N GLY A 150 -23.92 -4.75 4.01
CA GLY A 150 -23.50 -4.78 2.61
C GLY A 150 -22.02 -4.39 2.49
N ASP A 151 -21.36 -4.84 1.42
CA ASP A 151 -19.90 -4.70 1.21
C ASP A 151 -19.35 -3.27 1.43
N GLN A 152 -20.13 -2.24 1.08
CA GLN A 152 -19.75 -0.83 1.25
C GLN A 152 -19.67 -0.35 2.70
N ARG A 153 -20.29 -1.08 3.64
CA ARG A 153 -20.30 -0.74 5.08
C ARG A 153 -19.22 -1.46 5.87
N ARG A 154 -18.43 -2.33 5.24
CA ARG A 154 -17.26 -2.94 5.89
C ARG A 154 -16.39 -1.86 6.49
N ARG A 155 -15.87 -2.11 7.69
CA ARG A 155 -15.06 -1.12 8.43
C ARG A 155 -13.60 -1.52 8.43
N PHE A 156 -12.76 -0.50 8.38
CA PHE A 156 -11.31 -0.63 8.37
C PHE A 156 -10.72 0.31 9.41
N GLU A 157 -9.78 -0.19 10.18
CA GLU A 157 -8.80 0.66 10.83
C GLU A 157 -7.82 1.11 9.75
N ALA A 158 -7.64 2.41 9.55
CA ALA A 158 -6.84 2.93 8.45
C ALA A 158 -6.05 4.18 8.86
N PHE A 159 -4.94 4.40 8.18
CA PHE A 159 -4.16 5.63 8.22
C PHE A 159 -3.50 5.86 6.87
N TRP A 160 -3.12 7.10 6.62
CA TRP A 160 -2.25 7.45 5.52
C TRP A 160 -1.10 8.32 6.02
N THR A 161 0.04 8.25 5.34
CA THR A 161 1.24 8.98 5.74
C THR A 161 2.19 9.17 4.56
N THR A 162 3.08 10.14 4.69
CA THR A 162 4.20 10.37 3.79
C THR A 162 5.55 10.12 4.49
N GLU A 163 5.53 9.53 5.68
CA GLU A 163 6.74 9.20 6.44
C GLU A 163 7.52 8.07 5.77
N ALA A 164 8.77 8.36 5.42
CA ALA A 164 9.64 7.43 4.72
C ALA A 164 9.81 6.09 5.47
N GLY A 165 9.89 6.12 6.80
CA GLY A 165 10.01 4.92 7.63
C GLY A 165 8.84 3.96 7.46
N ALA A 166 7.60 4.48 7.55
CA ALA A 166 6.38 3.70 7.39
C ALA A 166 6.22 3.16 5.96
N ILE A 167 6.56 3.99 4.95
CA ILE A 167 6.54 3.59 3.54
C ILE A 167 7.52 2.45 3.29
N LYS A 168 8.76 2.56 3.76
CA LYS A 168 9.77 1.50 3.64
C LYS A 168 9.34 0.22 4.35
N ALA A 169 8.73 0.32 5.54
CA ALA A 169 8.24 -0.85 6.27
C ALA A 169 7.13 -1.60 5.49
N ALA A 170 6.21 -0.86 4.85
CA ALA A 170 5.19 -1.44 3.98
C ALA A 170 5.78 -2.10 2.73
N LEU A 171 6.74 -1.43 2.05
CA LEU A 171 7.44 -1.97 0.88
C LEU A 171 8.26 -3.21 1.23
N ALA A 172 8.97 -3.21 2.35
CA ALA A 172 9.72 -4.37 2.83
C ALA A 172 8.80 -5.56 3.13
N SER A 173 7.61 -5.31 3.68
CA SER A 173 6.59 -6.35 3.85
C SER A 173 6.11 -6.90 2.50
N ALA A 174 5.80 -6.04 1.54
CA ALA A 174 5.44 -6.45 0.18
C ALA A 174 6.56 -7.30 -0.47
N ARG A 175 7.81 -6.88 -0.32
CA ARG A 175 8.99 -7.59 -0.84
C ARG A 175 9.14 -8.98 -0.23
N ARG A 176 8.95 -9.12 1.09
CA ARG A 176 8.98 -10.43 1.77
C ARG A 176 7.89 -11.36 1.23
N ILE A 177 6.65 -10.86 1.10
CA ILE A 177 5.55 -11.64 0.52
C ILE A 177 5.87 -12.05 -0.91
N ALA A 178 6.35 -11.11 -1.75
CA ALA A 178 6.74 -11.38 -3.13
C ALA A 178 7.78 -12.50 -3.24
N ASN A 179 8.76 -12.53 -2.35
CA ASN A 179 9.80 -13.58 -2.31
C ASN A 179 9.25 -15.00 -2.11
N THR A 180 8.09 -15.14 -1.46
CA THR A 180 7.48 -16.45 -1.24
C THR A 180 6.68 -16.96 -2.42
N VAL A 181 6.35 -16.09 -3.40
CA VAL A 181 5.41 -16.41 -4.47
C VAL A 181 5.93 -16.09 -5.87
N ALA A 182 6.99 -15.29 -5.99
CA ALA A 182 7.62 -14.95 -7.26
C ALA A 182 8.70 -15.98 -7.64
N ASP A 183 8.73 -16.35 -8.92
CA ASP A 183 9.71 -17.23 -9.55
C ASP A 183 10.27 -16.57 -10.83
N GLY A 184 11.41 -17.06 -11.32
CA GLY A 184 11.99 -16.67 -12.61
C GLY A 184 11.86 -15.16 -12.91
N GLU A 185 11.28 -14.81 -14.05
CA GLU A 185 11.08 -13.44 -14.54
C GLU A 185 10.37 -12.51 -13.53
N ARG A 186 9.47 -13.08 -12.71
CA ARG A 186 8.74 -12.27 -11.70
C ARG A 186 9.65 -11.86 -10.55
N ARG A 187 10.69 -12.63 -10.28
CA ARG A 187 11.73 -12.26 -9.30
C ARG A 187 12.61 -11.14 -9.84
N GLU A 188 12.93 -11.18 -11.12
CA GLU A 188 13.68 -10.11 -11.79
C GLU A 188 12.85 -8.81 -11.82
N ALA A 189 11.54 -8.90 -12.01
CA ALA A 189 10.63 -7.75 -11.95
C ALA A 189 10.61 -7.04 -10.58
N LEU A 190 11.14 -7.66 -9.51
CA LEU A 190 11.25 -7.04 -8.18
C LEU A 190 12.46 -6.10 -8.04
N ALA A 191 13.38 -6.06 -9.00
CA ALA A 191 14.60 -5.23 -8.92
C ALA A 191 14.31 -3.74 -8.63
N PRO A 192 13.31 -3.07 -9.24
CA PRO A 192 13.00 -1.68 -8.89
C PRO A 192 12.53 -1.51 -7.44
N LEU A 193 11.84 -2.51 -6.87
CA LEU A 193 11.44 -2.51 -5.47
C LEU A 193 12.66 -2.63 -4.55
N ASP A 194 13.61 -3.50 -4.90
CA ASP A 194 14.87 -3.63 -4.18
C ASP A 194 15.68 -2.33 -4.25
N GLU A 195 15.76 -1.71 -5.43
CA GLU A 195 16.47 -0.43 -5.61
C GLU A 195 15.87 0.68 -4.72
N VAL A 196 14.55 0.81 -4.65
CA VAL A 196 13.90 1.81 -3.77
C VAL A 196 14.19 1.53 -2.30
N LEU A 197 14.18 0.27 -1.88
CA LEU A 197 14.48 -0.13 -0.50
C LEU A 197 15.95 0.14 -0.12
N GLU A 198 16.90 -0.18 -1.00
CA GLU A 198 18.34 -0.05 -0.78
C GLU A 198 18.79 1.41 -0.90
N SER A 199 18.41 2.11 -1.96
CA SER A 199 18.79 3.51 -2.18
C SER A 199 18.15 4.48 -1.18
N GLY A 200 17.06 4.07 -0.56
CA GLY A 200 16.31 4.91 0.33
C GLY A 200 15.60 6.08 -0.36
N ARG A 201 15.45 6.04 -1.69
CA ARG A 201 14.76 7.06 -2.49
C ARG A 201 13.26 7.06 -2.19
N VAL A 202 12.89 7.61 -1.03
CA VAL A 202 11.51 7.80 -0.57
C VAL A 202 11.39 9.23 -0.14
N ALA A 203 11.07 10.12 -1.08
CA ALA A 203 10.93 11.55 -0.81
C ALA A 203 9.49 11.90 -0.45
N PRO A 204 9.27 12.68 0.62
CA PRO A 204 7.95 13.21 0.93
C PRO A 204 7.47 14.13 -0.21
N PRO A 205 6.15 14.18 -0.47
CA PRO A 205 5.59 15.11 -1.45
C PRO A 205 5.85 16.56 -1.03
N SER A 206 5.94 17.47 -2.00
CA SER A 206 5.97 18.91 -1.72
C SER A 206 4.71 19.35 -0.95
N LEU A 207 4.77 20.47 -0.25
CA LEU A 207 3.61 21.02 0.46
C LEU A 207 2.41 21.21 -0.49
N ALA A 208 2.64 21.70 -1.71
CA ALA A 208 1.61 21.87 -2.71
C ALA A 208 0.95 20.54 -3.11
N ALA A 209 1.75 19.47 -3.27
CA ALA A 209 1.24 18.13 -3.54
C ALA A 209 0.43 17.57 -2.37
N LEU A 210 0.87 17.80 -1.15
CA LEU A 210 0.18 17.39 0.06
C LEU A 210 -1.18 18.09 0.21
N VAL A 211 -1.23 19.40 -0.03
CA VAL A 211 -2.48 20.19 -0.02
C VAL A 211 -3.43 19.70 -1.11
N SER A 212 -2.93 19.45 -2.33
CA SER A 212 -3.73 18.88 -3.42
C SER A 212 -4.34 17.53 -3.04
N LEU A 213 -3.54 16.63 -2.48
CA LEU A 213 -4.00 15.32 -2.00
C LEU A 213 -5.10 15.45 -0.93
N CYS A 214 -4.90 16.30 0.08
CA CYS A 214 -5.89 16.53 1.14
C CYS A 214 -7.21 17.07 0.57
N ASN A 215 -7.14 18.05 -0.35
CA ASN A 215 -8.33 18.61 -0.99
C ASN A 215 -9.10 17.55 -1.80
N ARG A 216 -8.41 16.68 -2.55
CA ARG A 216 -9.05 15.55 -3.24
C ARG A 216 -9.69 14.57 -2.29
N MET A 217 -9.03 14.24 -1.17
CA MET A 217 -9.59 13.35 -0.16
C MET A 217 -10.90 13.92 0.42
N VAL A 218 -10.92 15.22 0.73
CA VAL A 218 -12.12 15.91 1.23
C VAL A 218 -13.23 15.89 0.19
N LEU A 219 -12.92 16.25 -1.06
CA LEU A 219 -13.88 16.25 -2.17
C LEU A 219 -14.51 14.88 -2.37
N TYR A 220 -13.70 13.84 -2.51
CA TYR A 220 -14.18 12.49 -2.80
C TYR A 220 -14.91 11.85 -1.60
N ALA A 221 -14.52 12.18 -0.38
CA ALA A 221 -15.21 11.69 0.82
C ALA A 221 -16.55 12.42 1.06
N GLY A 222 -16.64 13.72 0.72
CA GLY A 222 -17.82 14.57 0.97
C GLY A 222 -18.90 14.41 -0.08
N GLU A 223 -18.58 14.57 -1.37
CA GLU A 223 -19.55 14.57 -2.46
C GLU A 223 -19.83 13.18 -3.05
N GLY A 224 -19.07 12.19 -2.60
CA GLY A 224 -19.02 10.89 -3.25
C GLY A 224 -18.08 10.89 -4.46
N LEU A 225 -17.76 9.69 -4.96
CA LEU A 225 -16.95 9.55 -6.16
C LEU A 225 -17.68 10.16 -7.35
N PRO A 226 -17.01 10.89 -8.26
CA PRO A 226 -17.58 11.28 -9.54
C PRO A 226 -18.31 10.09 -10.19
N LYS A 227 -19.45 10.33 -10.85
CA LYS A 227 -20.30 9.24 -11.38
C LYS A 227 -19.55 8.26 -12.30
N GLU A 228 -18.54 8.74 -13.00
CA GLU A 228 -17.64 7.93 -13.85
C GLU A 228 -16.78 6.93 -13.04
N ILE A 229 -16.55 7.21 -11.76
CA ILE A 229 -15.75 6.36 -10.86
C ILE A 229 -16.64 5.49 -9.95
N ALA A 230 -17.88 5.88 -9.74
CA ALA A 230 -18.84 5.16 -8.89
C ALA A 230 -19.37 3.87 -9.53
N SER A 231 -19.15 3.68 -10.84
CA SER A 231 -19.63 2.52 -11.62
C SER A 231 -18.66 1.34 -11.63
N ILE A 232 -17.57 1.40 -10.86
CA ILE A 232 -16.55 0.35 -10.75
C ILE A 232 -16.72 -0.47 -9.47
#